data_2b8c4b5d4014f5fdbe5a56b686fd8a68
#
_entry.id   2b8c4b5d4014f5fdbe5a56b686fd8a68
#
_cell.length_a   1.000
_cell.length_b   1.000
_cell.length_c   1.000
_cell.angle_alpha   90.00
_cell.angle_beta   90.00
_cell.angle_gamma   90.00
#
_symmetry.space_group_name_H-M   'P 1'
#
loop_
_entity.id
_entity.type
_entity.pdbx_description
1 polymer ?
#
loop_
_entity_poly.entity_id
_entity_poly.type
_entity_poly.pdbx_seq_one_letter_code
_entity_poly.pdbx_strand_id
1 'polypeptide(L)'
;MFAKTRTINRQYIGKDIQNFMDVPNLIDIQTSSYESFLQAERLKKGEPLLNQGLQEAFTSTFPIESPNGDMSLEFEYYELDYANIKFSELECKQKGVTYSVPLKARIDLTFLNDGHIIQKDIYMGDIPLMTERGTFIINGAERVVVSQIHRSPGVIFQHEKGVWSSRIIPYRGSWLEFEIDQKKELIFAKIDRKKKILGTIFLRALGYSTREEIIRCFYKTETVQVVDSTEAREALVDRVLADAVIIKDEAGEEKRLFNAGTRLHPHDIDDLVANNIKEINVITFNTRANPNSKEEKNDSLDSQVIINCFEREEVRFVKEGSVDNEPSREDALAAVYAILMPGEPITVENAAKDLDSMFFSERRYDLGRVGRYKLNKKFDYTDDVKSFTLVKDDIINTMKTLINVYIGEDQIDDIDHLGNRRIRCVGELLTNQLKTAFSRMERIVKERMGLKETDTMKPQDLVSIKPIVAAIREFFGSSQLSQFMDQCNPLAELTHKRRLTALGPGGLSRDRAGFEVRDVHNSHYGRMCPIECDDLEQFWNTLL
;
A
#
# COMPACT_ATOMS: atom_id res chain seq x y z
N MET A 1 2.48 -34.60 -0.54
CA MET A 1 1.56 -35.75 -0.74
C MET A 1 0.13 -35.26 -0.54
N PHE A 2 -0.22 -34.23 -1.33
CA PHE A 2 -1.53 -33.57 -1.28
C PHE A 2 -2.28 -33.95 -2.53
N ALA A 3 -2.96 -34.79 -2.74
CA ALA A 3 -3.87 -35.05 -3.85
C ALA A 3 -3.89 -36.50 -4.27
N LYS A 4 -4.38 -37.31 -3.41
CA LYS A 4 -5.48 -38.14 -3.86
C LYS A 4 -6.72 -37.49 -3.25
N THR A 5 -7.47 -36.77 -4.06
CA THR A 5 -8.86 -36.49 -3.77
C THR A 5 -9.45 -37.83 -3.28
N ARG A 6 -9.62 -37.96 -1.96
CA ARG A 6 -10.41 -39.06 -1.43
C ARG A 6 -11.74 -38.89 -2.10
N THR A 7 -12.06 -39.72 -3.07
CA THR A 7 -13.42 -39.86 -3.57
C THR A 7 -14.26 -40.25 -2.38
N ILE A 8 -14.90 -39.26 -1.78
CA ILE A 8 -15.87 -39.52 -0.71
C ILE A 8 -16.99 -40.30 -1.37
N ASN A 9 -17.11 -41.58 -1.06
CA ASN A 9 -18.25 -42.37 -1.52
C ASN A 9 -19.50 -41.80 -0.90
N ARG A 10 -20.21 -40.98 -1.66
CA ARG A 10 -21.49 -40.38 -1.27
C ARG A 10 -22.58 -41.43 -1.56
N GLN A 11 -23.41 -41.67 -0.58
CA GLN A 11 -24.60 -42.47 -0.77
C GLN A 11 -25.76 -41.54 -1.09
N TYR A 12 -26.31 -41.68 -2.30
CA TYR A 12 -27.49 -40.93 -2.72
C TYR A 12 -28.76 -41.65 -2.18
N ILE A 13 -29.53 -40.92 -1.37
CA ILE A 13 -30.80 -41.40 -0.81
C ILE A 13 -31.91 -40.60 -1.49
N GLY A 14 -32.44 -41.12 -2.58
CA GLY A 14 -33.51 -40.44 -3.34
C GLY A 14 -33.56 -40.92 -4.79
N LYS A 15 -34.68 -40.71 -5.46
CA LYS A 15 -34.81 -41.04 -6.88
C LYS A 15 -34.13 -39.98 -7.72
N ASP A 16 -33.24 -40.40 -8.60
CA ASP A 16 -32.72 -39.68 -9.78
C ASP A 16 -32.39 -38.17 -9.60
N ILE A 17 -31.67 -37.81 -8.56
CA ILE A 17 -31.07 -36.50 -8.45
C ILE A 17 -29.86 -36.48 -9.37
N GLN A 18 -30.01 -35.86 -10.55
CA GLN A 18 -28.85 -35.52 -11.39
C GLN A 18 -27.97 -34.57 -10.60
N ASN A 19 -26.72 -34.94 -10.39
CA ASN A 19 -25.72 -34.06 -9.78
C ASN A 19 -25.43 -32.90 -10.72
N PHE A 20 -26.01 -31.75 -10.48
CA PHE A 20 -25.72 -30.53 -11.22
C PHE A 20 -24.30 -30.02 -10.93
N MET A 21 -23.79 -30.25 -9.72
CA MET A 21 -22.50 -29.79 -9.29
C MET A 21 -21.98 -30.64 -8.13
N ASP A 22 -20.69 -31.00 -8.17
CA ASP A 22 -20.03 -31.63 -7.03
C ASP A 22 -19.91 -30.65 -5.86
N VAL A 23 -19.97 -31.15 -4.62
CA VAL A 23 -19.75 -30.33 -3.44
C VAL A 23 -18.29 -29.86 -3.46
N PRO A 24 -18.02 -28.55 -3.44
CA PRO A 24 -16.66 -28.04 -3.43
C PRO A 24 -15.90 -28.49 -2.19
N ASN A 25 -14.58 -28.47 -2.25
CA ASN A 25 -13.75 -28.73 -1.07
C ASN A 25 -13.97 -27.61 -0.04
N LEU A 26 -14.60 -27.95 1.08
CA LEU A 26 -14.99 -26.98 2.11
C LEU A 26 -13.79 -26.39 2.88
N ILE A 27 -12.63 -27.03 2.83
CA ILE A 27 -11.38 -26.56 3.47
C ILE A 27 -10.37 -26.02 2.46
N ASP A 28 -10.80 -25.75 1.23
CA ASP A 28 -9.92 -25.29 0.16
C ASP A 28 -9.25 -23.95 0.47
N ILE A 29 -9.90 -23.10 1.21
CA ILE A 29 -9.34 -21.83 1.70
C ILE A 29 -8.04 -22.03 2.50
N GLN A 30 -7.90 -23.14 3.21
CA GLN A 30 -6.70 -23.50 3.96
C GLN A 30 -5.67 -24.20 3.07
N THR A 31 -6.11 -25.26 2.38
CA THR A 31 -5.21 -26.15 1.63
C THR A 31 -4.62 -25.47 0.39
N SER A 32 -5.42 -24.79 -0.42
CA SER A 32 -4.93 -24.10 -1.62
C SER A 32 -4.00 -22.93 -1.30
N SER A 33 -4.32 -22.18 -0.24
CA SER A 33 -3.47 -21.07 0.21
C SER A 33 -2.11 -21.57 0.70
N TYR A 34 -2.08 -22.68 1.44
CA TYR A 34 -0.84 -23.26 1.95
C TYR A 34 -0.01 -23.91 0.84
N GLU A 35 -0.65 -24.59 -0.13
CA GLU A 35 0.03 -25.12 -1.31
C GLU A 35 0.62 -23.98 -2.17
N SER A 36 -0.10 -22.88 -2.34
CA SER A 36 0.41 -21.68 -3.04
C SER A 36 1.61 -21.08 -2.31
N PHE A 37 1.69 -21.20 -0.99
CA PHE A 37 2.83 -20.73 -0.20
C PHE A 37 4.06 -21.62 -0.41
N LEU A 38 3.92 -22.95 -0.30
CA LEU A 38 5.02 -23.91 -0.45
C LEU A 38 5.38 -24.22 -1.89
N GLN A 39 4.41 -24.15 -2.81
CA GLN A 39 4.51 -24.60 -4.21
C GLN A 39 5.07 -26.03 -4.34
N ALA A 40 4.67 -26.92 -3.41
CA ALA A 40 5.24 -28.25 -3.27
C ALA A 40 5.02 -29.15 -4.50
N GLU A 41 3.88 -29.01 -5.19
CA GLU A 41 3.61 -29.76 -6.42
C GLU A 41 4.52 -29.34 -7.59
N ARG A 42 4.78 -28.02 -7.72
CA ARG A 42 5.69 -27.48 -8.73
C ARG A 42 7.13 -27.91 -8.49
N LEU A 43 7.58 -27.88 -7.22
CA LEU A 43 8.89 -28.39 -6.82
C LEU A 43 9.06 -29.87 -7.19
N LYS A 44 8.05 -30.70 -6.94
CA LYS A 44 8.10 -32.14 -7.31
C LYS A 44 8.15 -32.40 -8.80
N LYS A 45 7.49 -31.55 -9.59
CA LYS A 45 7.46 -31.66 -11.05
C LYS A 45 8.66 -31.00 -11.74
N GLY A 46 9.50 -30.25 -10.99
CA GLY A 46 10.60 -29.47 -11.55
C GLY A 46 10.13 -28.29 -12.41
N GLU A 47 8.88 -27.82 -12.17
CA GLU A 47 8.33 -26.66 -12.87
C GLU A 47 8.89 -25.35 -12.28
N PRO A 48 9.02 -24.28 -13.08
CA PRO A 48 9.47 -22.99 -12.58
C PRO A 48 8.51 -22.48 -11.50
N LEU A 49 9.08 -22.00 -10.38
CA LEU A 49 8.32 -21.46 -9.26
C LEU A 49 7.73 -20.10 -9.62
N LEU A 50 6.52 -19.86 -9.17
CA LEU A 50 5.87 -18.55 -9.27
C LEU A 50 6.44 -17.63 -8.18
N ASN A 51 6.56 -16.35 -8.50
CA ASN A 51 6.96 -15.35 -7.51
C ASN A 51 5.79 -15.06 -6.55
N GLN A 52 5.58 -16.00 -5.62
CA GLN A 52 4.58 -15.95 -4.55
C GLN A 52 5.00 -16.83 -3.37
N GLY A 53 4.44 -16.56 -2.20
CA GLY A 53 4.68 -17.36 -1.00
C GLY A 53 6.14 -17.36 -0.56
N LEU A 54 6.70 -18.56 -0.37
CA LEU A 54 8.08 -18.74 0.08
C LEU A 54 9.10 -18.22 -0.94
N GLN A 55 8.86 -18.46 -2.23
CA GLN A 55 9.71 -17.93 -3.33
C GLN A 55 9.77 -16.41 -3.28
N GLU A 56 8.64 -15.74 -3.12
CA GLU A 56 8.57 -14.28 -3.02
C GLU A 56 9.33 -13.75 -1.80
N ALA A 57 9.29 -14.47 -0.67
CA ALA A 57 10.02 -14.08 0.52
C ALA A 57 11.55 -14.12 0.28
N PHE A 58 12.05 -15.13 -0.43
CA PHE A 58 13.46 -15.19 -0.83
C PHE A 58 13.82 -14.11 -1.86
N THR A 59 13.10 -14.02 -2.97
CA THR A 59 13.41 -13.08 -4.06
C THR A 59 13.30 -11.61 -3.63
N SER A 60 12.48 -11.29 -2.64
CA SER A 60 12.37 -9.92 -2.10
C SER A 60 13.56 -9.50 -1.23
N THR A 61 14.35 -10.47 -0.74
CA THR A 61 15.47 -10.21 0.17
C THR A 61 16.82 -10.36 -0.53
N PHE A 62 16.96 -11.36 -1.39
CA PHE A 62 18.15 -11.60 -2.17
C PHE A 62 18.08 -10.88 -3.53
N PRO A 63 19.22 -10.41 -4.09
CA PRO A 63 20.59 -10.52 -3.58
C PRO A 63 20.88 -9.61 -2.40
N ILE A 64 21.79 -10.05 -1.50
CA ILE A 64 22.30 -9.26 -0.38
C ILE A 64 23.72 -8.85 -0.69
N GLU A 65 23.94 -7.57 -0.92
CA GLU A 65 25.25 -7.00 -1.22
C GLU A 65 25.95 -6.54 0.06
N SER A 66 27.27 -6.72 0.09
CA SER A 66 28.12 -6.19 1.16
C SER A 66 28.09 -4.66 1.19
N PRO A 67 28.18 -4.02 2.36
CA PRO A 67 28.32 -2.56 2.47
C PRO A 67 29.48 -1.98 1.66
N ASN A 68 30.55 -2.75 1.49
CA ASN A 68 31.75 -2.36 0.74
C ASN A 68 31.66 -2.66 -0.76
N GLY A 69 30.63 -3.38 -1.22
CA GLY A 69 30.50 -3.80 -2.62
C GLY A 69 31.42 -4.94 -3.05
N ASP A 70 32.10 -5.63 -2.13
CA ASP A 70 33.07 -6.68 -2.45
C ASP A 70 32.44 -8.05 -2.67
N MET A 71 31.26 -8.28 -2.12
CA MET A 71 30.59 -9.59 -2.10
C MET A 71 29.08 -9.44 -2.32
N SER A 72 28.51 -10.43 -3.02
CA SER A 72 27.07 -10.61 -3.19
C SER A 72 26.64 -12.00 -2.74
N LEU A 73 25.54 -12.08 -2.01
CA LEU A 73 24.91 -13.34 -1.62
C LEU A 73 23.62 -13.49 -2.41
N GLU A 74 23.58 -14.51 -3.28
CA GLU A 74 22.47 -14.75 -4.19
C GLU A 74 21.70 -16.01 -3.80
N PHE A 75 20.39 -16.01 -4.06
CA PHE A 75 19.51 -17.15 -3.85
C PHE A 75 19.20 -17.81 -5.19
N GLU A 76 19.40 -19.12 -5.28
CA GLU A 76 19.14 -19.89 -6.49
C GLU A 76 17.78 -20.59 -6.42
N TYR A 77 17.60 -21.51 -5.47
CA TYR A 77 16.34 -22.23 -5.24
C TYR A 77 16.22 -22.72 -3.79
N TYR A 78 15.02 -23.15 -3.40
CA TYR A 78 14.81 -23.86 -2.15
C TYR A 78 14.28 -25.27 -2.39
N GLU A 79 14.53 -26.14 -1.41
CA GLU A 79 14.09 -27.52 -1.39
C GLU A 79 13.41 -27.85 -0.05
N LEU A 80 12.34 -28.62 -0.11
CA LEU A 80 11.66 -29.17 1.04
C LEU A 80 12.03 -30.65 1.17
N ASP A 81 12.75 -31.00 2.23
CA ASP A 81 13.29 -32.35 2.45
C ASP A 81 12.25 -33.28 3.08
N TYR A 82 11.31 -33.73 2.27
CA TYR A 82 10.25 -34.64 2.72
C TYR A 82 10.78 -36.02 3.15
N ALA A 83 11.96 -36.42 2.69
CA ALA A 83 12.57 -37.71 3.05
C ALA A 83 13.03 -37.73 4.52
N ASN A 84 13.41 -36.56 5.05
CA ASN A 84 13.89 -36.42 6.42
C ASN A 84 12.83 -35.94 7.42
N ILE A 85 11.54 -36.15 7.14
CA ILE A 85 10.47 -35.96 8.12
C ILE A 85 10.64 -36.99 9.22
N LYS A 86 10.91 -36.53 10.45
CA LYS A 86 11.32 -37.37 11.58
C LYS A 86 10.16 -38.23 12.15
N PHE A 87 8.94 -37.66 12.14
CA PHE A 87 7.78 -38.26 12.81
C PHE A 87 6.53 -38.08 11.95
N SER A 88 5.65 -39.10 11.99
CA SER A 88 4.30 -39.03 11.41
C SER A 88 3.38 -38.10 12.23
N GLU A 89 2.24 -37.71 11.66
CA GLU A 89 1.24 -36.88 12.35
C GLU A 89 0.83 -37.44 13.71
N LEU A 90 0.59 -38.74 13.79
CA LEU A 90 0.19 -39.44 15.02
C LEU A 90 1.30 -39.45 16.07
N GLU A 91 2.53 -39.72 15.63
CA GLU A 91 3.69 -39.70 16.52
C GLU A 91 3.98 -38.30 17.05
N CYS A 92 3.79 -37.27 16.22
CA CYS A 92 3.93 -35.87 16.67
C CYS A 92 2.94 -35.53 17.79
N LYS A 93 1.68 -35.97 17.68
CA LYS A 93 0.68 -35.78 18.73
C LYS A 93 1.04 -36.52 20.01
N GLN A 94 1.50 -37.78 19.90
CA GLN A 94 1.87 -38.60 21.05
C GLN A 94 3.13 -38.11 21.78
N LYS A 95 4.14 -37.68 21.01
CA LYS A 95 5.43 -37.20 21.53
C LYS A 95 5.44 -35.73 21.92
N GLY A 96 4.38 -34.97 21.63
CA GLY A 96 4.32 -33.54 21.90
C GLY A 96 5.28 -32.70 21.04
N VAL A 97 5.55 -33.11 19.80
CA VAL A 97 6.46 -32.44 18.88
C VAL A 97 5.69 -31.80 17.71
N THR A 98 6.35 -30.91 16.97
CA THR A 98 5.77 -30.22 15.79
C THR A 98 5.94 -31.09 14.56
N TYR A 99 4.88 -31.21 13.75
CA TYR A 99 4.92 -31.85 12.44
C TYR A 99 5.47 -30.85 11.42
N SER A 100 6.69 -31.06 10.95
CA SER A 100 7.42 -30.10 10.12
C SER A 100 8.33 -30.77 9.10
N VAL A 101 8.71 -30.01 8.07
CA VAL A 101 9.65 -30.38 7.04
C VAL A 101 10.88 -29.46 7.09
N PRO A 102 12.11 -30.01 6.98
CA PRO A 102 13.30 -29.19 6.85
C PRO A 102 13.30 -28.41 5.55
N LEU A 103 13.53 -27.09 5.64
CA LEU A 103 13.75 -26.21 4.51
C LEU A 103 15.25 -26.05 4.26
N LYS A 104 15.69 -26.30 3.06
CA LYS A 104 17.06 -26.01 2.57
C LYS A 104 16.98 -24.98 1.46
N ALA A 105 17.93 -24.07 1.41
CA ALA A 105 18.07 -23.09 0.34
C ALA A 105 19.48 -23.17 -0.24
N ARG A 106 19.60 -23.19 -1.57
CA ARG A 106 20.87 -23.02 -2.24
C ARG A 106 21.19 -21.55 -2.35
N ILE A 107 22.37 -21.21 -1.81
CA ILE A 107 22.83 -19.84 -1.71
C ILE A 107 24.24 -19.79 -2.27
N ASP A 108 24.47 -18.83 -3.16
CA ASP A 108 25.72 -18.58 -3.82
C ASP A 108 26.37 -17.32 -3.24
N LEU A 109 27.60 -17.45 -2.78
CA LEU A 109 28.42 -16.31 -2.35
C LEU A 109 29.38 -15.98 -3.48
N THR A 110 29.18 -14.84 -4.10
CA THR A 110 30.01 -14.32 -5.18
C THR A 110 30.95 -13.24 -4.64
N PHE A 111 32.25 -13.44 -4.83
CA PHE A 111 33.26 -12.41 -4.57
C PHE A 111 33.42 -11.57 -5.84
N LEU A 112 33.02 -10.31 -5.79
CA LEU A 112 32.99 -9.44 -6.97
C LEU A 112 34.40 -9.05 -7.44
N ASN A 113 35.40 -9.08 -6.56
CA ASN A 113 36.79 -8.74 -6.87
C ASN A 113 37.48 -9.84 -7.70
N ASP A 114 37.27 -11.12 -7.35
CA ASP A 114 37.97 -12.26 -7.94
C ASP A 114 37.08 -13.12 -8.84
N GLY A 115 35.78 -12.86 -8.85
CA GLY A 115 34.80 -13.65 -9.58
C GLY A 115 34.63 -15.07 -9.04
N HIS A 116 35.13 -15.37 -7.84
CA HIS A 116 35.01 -16.67 -7.20
C HIS A 116 33.60 -16.86 -6.64
N ILE A 117 32.97 -18.02 -6.92
CA ILE A 117 31.61 -18.34 -6.46
C ILE A 117 31.68 -19.57 -5.55
N ILE A 118 31.13 -19.46 -4.34
CA ILE A 118 30.99 -20.57 -3.40
C ILE A 118 29.50 -20.91 -3.28
N GLN A 119 29.11 -22.04 -3.85
CA GLN A 119 27.74 -22.55 -3.80
C GLN A 119 27.54 -23.50 -2.62
N LYS A 120 26.46 -23.33 -1.86
CA LYS A 120 26.15 -24.23 -0.75
C LYS A 120 24.66 -24.31 -0.41
N ASP A 121 24.22 -25.55 -0.09
CA ASP A 121 22.89 -25.78 0.49
C ASP A 121 22.93 -25.44 1.98
N ILE A 122 22.10 -24.50 2.39
CA ILE A 122 21.99 -24.04 3.77
C ILE A 122 20.64 -24.49 4.33
N TYR A 123 20.66 -25.10 5.49
CA TYR A 123 19.46 -25.38 6.25
C TYR A 123 18.89 -24.06 6.82
N MET A 124 17.63 -23.77 6.51
CA MET A 124 16.94 -22.52 6.86
C MET A 124 15.96 -22.66 8.03
N GLY A 125 15.78 -23.88 8.54
CA GLY A 125 14.85 -24.18 9.63
C GLY A 125 13.78 -25.18 9.21
N ASP A 126 12.93 -25.54 10.17
CA ASP A 126 11.80 -26.46 9.95
C ASP A 126 10.53 -25.65 9.72
N ILE A 127 9.81 -25.93 8.63
CA ILE A 127 8.50 -25.34 8.35
C ILE A 127 7.40 -26.31 8.79
N PRO A 128 6.47 -25.91 9.67
CA PRO A 128 5.35 -26.74 10.06
C PRO A 128 4.49 -27.12 8.85
N LEU A 129 4.21 -28.40 8.68
CA LEU A 129 3.37 -28.90 7.60
C LEU A 129 1.89 -28.89 7.96
N MET A 130 1.06 -28.55 6.98
CA MET A 130 -0.38 -28.71 7.08
C MET A 130 -0.77 -30.18 6.88
N THR A 131 -1.66 -30.67 7.73
CA THR A 131 -2.25 -32.00 7.60
C THR A 131 -3.26 -32.05 6.44
N GLU A 132 -3.65 -33.24 6.00
CA GLU A 132 -4.73 -33.40 4.99
C GLU A 132 -6.06 -32.78 5.44
N ARG A 133 -6.23 -32.56 6.74
CA ARG A 133 -7.42 -31.94 7.34
C ARG A 133 -7.37 -30.41 7.37
N GLY A 134 -6.32 -29.78 6.87
CA GLY A 134 -6.15 -28.31 6.88
C GLY A 134 -5.75 -27.75 8.25
N THR A 135 -5.09 -28.54 9.11
CA THR A 135 -4.63 -28.18 10.45
C THR A 135 -3.12 -28.28 10.56
N PHE A 136 -2.55 -27.69 11.62
CA PHE A 136 -1.13 -27.79 11.96
C PHE A 136 -0.98 -28.51 13.30
N ILE A 137 0.04 -29.34 13.44
CA ILE A 137 0.39 -29.95 14.71
C ILE A 137 1.62 -29.25 15.26
N ILE A 138 1.41 -28.48 16.32
CA ILE A 138 2.46 -27.65 16.96
C ILE A 138 2.60 -28.12 18.41
N ASN A 139 3.79 -28.62 18.76
CA ASN A 139 4.07 -29.16 20.08
C ASN A 139 3.00 -30.22 20.53
N GLY A 140 2.57 -31.03 19.56
CA GLY A 140 1.57 -32.09 19.79
C GLY A 140 0.11 -31.62 19.77
N ALA A 141 -0.15 -30.31 19.80
CA ALA A 141 -1.51 -29.77 19.76
C ALA A 141 -1.93 -29.43 18.33
N GLU A 142 -3.17 -29.79 17.98
CA GLU A 142 -3.76 -29.40 16.69
C GLU A 142 -4.21 -27.95 16.74
N ARG A 143 -3.73 -27.15 15.74
CA ARG A 143 -4.03 -25.74 15.61
C ARG A 143 -4.56 -25.42 14.22
N VAL A 144 -5.42 -24.41 14.17
CA VAL A 144 -5.95 -23.84 12.93
C VAL A 144 -5.49 -22.40 12.84
N VAL A 145 -5.01 -22.01 11.66
CA VAL A 145 -4.72 -20.60 11.36
C VAL A 145 -5.96 -19.99 10.74
N VAL A 146 -6.60 -19.08 11.47
CA VAL A 146 -7.82 -18.41 11.03
C VAL A 146 -7.45 -17.36 9.98
N SER A 147 -8.23 -17.30 8.89
CA SER A 147 -8.05 -16.31 7.84
C SER A 147 -8.46 -14.93 8.33
N GLN A 148 -7.72 -13.91 7.93
CA GLN A 148 -7.96 -12.54 8.36
C GLN A 148 -8.60 -11.71 7.25
N ILE A 149 -9.68 -10.99 7.56
CA ILE A 149 -10.27 -10.00 6.68
C ILE A 149 -9.75 -8.61 7.04
N HIS A 150 -9.28 -7.86 6.05
CA HIS A 150 -8.76 -6.52 6.24
C HIS A 150 -9.17 -5.59 5.11
N ARG A 151 -8.96 -4.29 5.27
CA ARG A 151 -9.16 -3.34 4.19
C ARG A 151 -8.21 -3.65 3.05
N SER A 152 -8.75 -3.74 1.84
CA SER A 152 -7.95 -4.02 0.64
C SER A 152 -6.96 -2.89 0.40
N PRO A 153 -5.71 -3.19 -0.04
CA PRO A 153 -4.83 -2.17 -0.58
C PRO A 153 -5.48 -1.43 -1.74
N GLY A 154 -5.16 -0.16 -1.90
CA GLY A 154 -5.72 0.71 -2.93
C GLY A 154 -6.04 2.10 -2.38
N VAL A 155 -6.85 2.86 -3.11
CA VAL A 155 -7.34 4.17 -2.68
C VAL A 155 -8.80 4.08 -2.27
N ILE A 156 -9.16 4.78 -1.19
CA ILE A 156 -10.53 4.84 -0.64
C ILE A 156 -10.88 6.30 -0.36
N PHE A 157 -12.05 6.73 -0.77
CA PHE A 157 -12.60 8.07 -0.54
C PHE A 157 -13.74 7.99 0.47
N GLN A 158 -13.70 8.85 1.49
CA GLN A 158 -14.61 8.82 2.63
C GLN A 158 -15.09 10.21 3.02
N HIS A 159 -16.28 10.25 3.61
CA HIS A 159 -16.79 11.43 4.29
C HIS A 159 -17.22 11.04 5.71
N GLU A 160 -16.42 11.37 6.70
CA GLU A 160 -16.71 11.07 8.10
C GLU A 160 -16.68 12.34 8.93
N LYS A 161 -17.72 12.55 9.75
CA LYS A 161 -17.81 13.68 10.72
C LYS A 161 -17.57 15.07 10.09
N GLY A 162 -18.00 15.27 8.85
CA GLY A 162 -17.81 16.53 8.12
C GLY A 162 -16.40 16.74 7.55
N VAL A 163 -15.56 15.70 7.52
CA VAL A 163 -14.24 15.74 6.90
C VAL A 163 -14.24 14.82 5.67
N TRP A 164 -13.91 15.39 4.53
CA TRP A 164 -13.68 14.65 3.30
C TRP A 164 -12.25 14.15 3.29
N SER A 165 -12.05 12.87 3.12
CA SER A 165 -10.73 12.27 3.16
C SER A 165 -10.55 11.18 2.11
N SER A 166 -9.33 11.09 1.59
CA SER A 166 -8.89 9.93 0.80
C SER A 166 -7.72 9.26 1.51
N ARG A 167 -7.64 7.93 1.39
CA ARG A 167 -6.56 7.14 1.98
C ARG A 167 -5.98 6.20 0.94
N ILE A 168 -4.69 6.31 0.70
CA ILE A 168 -3.94 5.34 -0.07
C ILE A 168 -3.40 4.31 0.93
N ILE A 169 -3.90 3.09 0.82
CA ILE A 169 -3.55 1.97 1.70
C ILE A 169 -2.62 1.03 0.92
N PRO A 170 -1.33 0.94 1.27
CA PRO A 170 -0.43 -0.04 0.67
C PRO A 170 -0.64 -1.43 1.27
N TYR A 171 -0.13 -2.44 0.58
CA TYR A 171 0.05 -3.76 1.14
C TYR A 171 1.15 -3.77 2.22
N ARG A 172 2.25 -3.04 1.96
CA ARG A 172 3.36 -2.79 2.88
C ARG A 172 3.88 -1.38 2.67
N GLY A 173 3.99 -0.60 3.72
CA GLY A 173 4.52 0.78 3.69
C GLY A 173 3.67 1.76 4.48
N SER A 174 4.01 3.02 4.38
CA SER A 174 3.34 4.12 5.07
C SER A 174 2.02 4.49 4.40
N TRP A 175 1.01 4.80 5.20
CA TRP A 175 -0.27 5.28 4.71
C TRP A 175 -0.17 6.75 4.33
N LEU A 176 -0.74 7.10 3.18
CA LEU A 176 -0.87 8.48 2.73
C LEU A 176 -2.35 8.86 2.72
N GLU A 177 -2.71 9.87 3.50
CA GLU A 177 -4.08 10.36 3.62
C GLU A 177 -4.14 11.81 3.15
N PHE A 178 -5.20 12.17 2.41
CA PHE A 178 -5.53 13.55 2.10
C PHE A 178 -6.85 13.91 2.74
N GLU A 179 -6.93 15.11 3.31
CA GLU A 179 -8.14 15.62 3.96
C GLU A 179 -8.45 17.03 3.45
N ILE A 180 -9.72 17.31 3.19
CA ILE A 180 -10.21 18.65 2.88
C ILE A 180 -10.88 19.23 4.12
N ASP A 181 -10.41 20.38 4.56
CA ASP A 181 -11.07 21.21 5.59
C ASP A 181 -12.15 22.05 4.92
N GLN A 182 -13.41 21.67 5.08
CA GLN A 182 -14.57 22.33 4.46
C GLN A 182 -14.71 23.81 4.88
N LYS A 183 -14.27 24.19 6.09
CA LYS A 183 -14.39 25.58 6.57
C LYS A 183 -13.41 26.53 5.93
N LYS A 184 -12.23 26.03 5.57
CA LYS A 184 -11.12 26.81 5.02
C LYS A 184 -10.90 26.53 3.53
N GLU A 185 -11.55 25.51 2.99
CA GLU A 185 -11.37 25.00 1.64
C GLU A 185 -9.89 24.73 1.31
N LEU A 186 -9.21 24.03 2.23
CA LEU A 186 -7.80 23.68 2.11
C LEU A 186 -7.64 22.17 2.09
N ILE A 187 -6.72 21.68 1.25
CA ILE A 187 -6.33 20.28 1.23
C ILE A 187 -5.04 20.06 2.02
N PHE A 188 -5.04 19.01 2.85
CA PHE A 188 -3.91 18.62 3.68
C PHE A 188 -3.52 17.19 3.38
N ALA A 189 -2.22 16.90 3.39
CA ALA A 189 -1.65 15.57 3.39
C ALA A 189 -1.29 15.13 4.81
N LYS A 190 -1.47 13.85 5.13
CA LYS A 190 -1.02 13.20 6.36
C LYS A 190 -0.30 11.90 6.01
N ILE A 191 0.83 11.67 6.65
CA ILE A 191 1.61 10.45 6.52
C ILE A 191 1.55 9.71 7.86
N ASP A 192 1.14 8.44 7.84
CA ASP A 192 1.03 7.58 9.03
C ASP A 192 0.31 8.26 10.23
N ARG A 193 -0.77 9.00 9.94
CA ARG A 193 -1.55 9.75 10.96
C ARG A 193 -0.77 10.81 11.73
N LYS A 194 0.38 11.28 11.21
CA LYS A 194 1.14 12.39 11.79
C LYS A 194 0.42 13.74 11.58
N LYS A 195 1.09 14.83 11.88
CA LYS A 195 0.51 16.18 11.73
C LYS A 195 0.18 16.48 10.27
N LYS A 196 -0.81 17.34 10.07
CA LYS A 196 -1.25 17.81 8.74
C LYS A 196 -0.17 18.65 8.06
N ILE A 197 0.09 18.35 6.80
CA ILE A 197 0.96 19.09 5.89
C ILE A 197 0.05 19.71 4.84
N LEU A 198 0.26 20.96 4.46
CA LEU A 198 -0.50 21.57 3.37
C LEU A 198 -0.24 20.80 2.06
N GLY A 199 -1.29 20.53 1.27
CA GLY A 199 -1.19 19.69 0.08
C GLY A 199 -0.18 20.21 -0.94
N THR A 200 -0.14 21.52 -1.16
CA THR A 200 0.81 22.17 -2.09
C THR A 200 2.26 22.07 -1.61
N ILE A 201 2.53 22.21 -0.30
CA ILE A 201 3.87 21.99 0.28
C ILE A 201 4.31 20.53 0.07
N PHE A 202 3.38 19.58 0.24
CA PHE A 202 3.68 18.17 -0.01
C PHE A 202 4.03 17.91 -1.49
N LEU A 203 3.29 18.52 -2.43
CA LEU A 203 3.58 18.43 -3.86
C LEU A 203 4.93 19.04 -4.24
N ARG A 204 5.30 20.19 -3.63
CA ARG A 204 6.62 20.80 -3.82
C ARG A 204 7.74 19.88 -3.33
N ALA A 205 7.57 19.25 -2.18
CA ALA A 205 8.52 18.26 -1.67
C ALA A 205 8.70 17.08 -2.62
N LEU A 206 7.62 16.64 -3.32
CA LEU A 206 7.67 15.57 -4.33
C LEU A 206 8.33 15.99 -5.65
N GLY A 207 8.60 17.29 -5.85
CA GLY A 207 9.34 17.81 -6.99
C GLY A 207 8.56 18.70 -7.95
N TYR A 208 7.31 19.07 -7.65
CA TYR A 208 6.58 20.13 -8.37
C TYR A 208 6.98 21.48 -7.76
N SER A 209 8.03 22.09 -8.31
CA SER A 209 8.72 23.21 -7.66
C SER A 209 7.95 24.53 -7.77
N THR A 210 7.26 24.76 -8.87
CA THR A 210 6.58 26.02 -9.17
C THR A 210 5.05 25.91 -9.03
N ARG A 211 4.38 27.05 -8.83
CA ARG A 211 2.92 27.11 -8.80
C ARG A 211 2.32 26.73 -10.14
N GLU A 212 2.97 27.16 -11.22
CA GLU A 212 2.55 26.87 -12.58
C GLU A 212 2.52 25.36 -12.84
N GLU A 213 3.57 24.64 -12.41
CA GLU A 213 3.61 23.16 -12.52
C GLU A 213 2.44 22.53 -11.76
N ILE A 214 2.18 22.97 -10.53
CA ILE A 214 1.06 22.44 -9.73
C ILE A 214 -0.28 22.80 -10.39
N ILE A 215 -0.48 24.05 -10.84
CA ILE A 215 -1.72 24.46 -11.50
C ILE A 215 -1.99 23.60 -12.74
N ARG A 216 -0.99 23.38 -13.59
CA ARG A 216 -1.14 22.54 -14.79
C ARG A 216 -1.46 21.08 -14.49
N CYS A 217 -1.09 20.59 -13.31
CA CYS A 217 -1.51 19.24 -12.87
C CYS A 217 -3.01 19.17 -12.59
N PHE A 218 -3.65 20.22 -12.12
CA PHE A 218 -5.04 20.19 -11.65
C PHE A 218 -6.02 20.89 -12.57
N TYR A 219 -5.57 21.90 -13.32
CA TYR A 219 -6.44 22.76 -14.13
C TYR A 219 -5.98 22.80 -15.58
N LYS A 220 -6.95 22.96 -16.48
CA LYS A 220 -6.66 23.36 -17.86
C LYS A 220 -6.47 24.86 -17.93
N THR A 221 -5.59 25.29 -18.82
CA THR A 221 -5.24 26.70 -19.02
C THR A 221 -5.68 27.15 -20.41
N GLU A 222 -6.14 28.39 -20.49
CA GLU A 222 -6.55 29.07 -21.72
C GLU A 222 -5.75 30.36 -21.85
N THR A 223 -5.26 30.65 -23.08
CA THR A 223 -4.59 31.89 -23.35
C THR A 223 -5.62 32.93 -23.77
N VAL A 224 -5.71 34.02 -23.02
CA VAL A 224 -6.64 35.13 -23.29
C VAL A 224 -5.86 36.37 -23.65
N GLN A 225 -6.34 37.11 -24.67
CA GLN A 225 -5.73 38.37 -25.08
C GLN A 225 -6.24 39.51 -24.19
N VAL A 226 -5.31 40.31 -23.70
CA VAL A 226 -5.60 41.51 -22.92
C VAL A 226 -5.81 42.69 -23.91
N VAL A 227 -7.09 43.08 -24.10
CA VAL A 227 -7.48 44.19 -24.96
C VAL A 227 -8.10 45.28 -24.09
N ASP A 228 -7.77 46.52 -24.37
CA ASP A 228 -8.33 47.66 -23.64
C ASP A 228 -9.75 48.00 -24.14
N SER A 229 -10.68 47.05 -23.98
CA SER A 229 -12.12 47.21 -24.21
C SER A 229 -12.90 46.89 -22.95
N THR A 230 -14.01 47.58 -22.70
CA THR A 230 -14.86 47.34 -21.53
C THR A 230 -15.34 45.89 -21.44
N GLU A 231 -15.69 45.28 -22.56
CA GLU A 231 -16.15 43.90 -22.66
C GLU A 231 -15.03 42.89 -22.31
N ALA A 232 -13.79 43.15 -22.80
CA ALA A 232 -12.63 42.29 -22.51
C ALA A 232 -12.18 42.42 -21.05
N ARG A 233 -12.27 43.60 -20.45
CA ARG A 233 -11.98 43.86 -19.05
C ARG A 233 -12.98 43.12 -18.15
N GLU A 234 -14.28 43.18 -18.42
CA GLU A 234 -15.32 42.47 -17.68
C GLU A 234 -15.15 40.93 -17.77
N ALA A 235 -14.70 40.41 -18.91
CA ALA A 235 -14.43 39.00 -19.10
C ALA A 235 -13.20 38.48 -18.32
N LEU A 236 -12.28 39.37 -17.93
CA LEU A 236 -11.05 39.04 -17.17
C LEU A 236 -11.25 39.17 -15.66
N VAL A 237 -12.27 39.91 -15.22
CA VAL A 237 -12.57 40.04 -13.77
C VAL A 237 -12.88 38.68 -13.18
N ASP A 238 -12.33 38.43 -11.99
CA ASP A 238 -12.45 37.14 -11.23
C ASP A 238 -11.80 35.92 -11.91
N ARG A 239 -11.11 36.09 -13.07
CA ARG A 239 -10.28 35.01 -13.61
C ARG A 239 -9.02 34.82 -12.78
N VAL A 240 -8.51 33.59 -12.74
CA VAL A 240 -7.29 33.23 -11.99
C VAL A 240 -6.15 33.00 -12.97
N LEU A 241 -5.01 33.61 -12.71
CA LEU A 241 -3.80 33.46 -13.53
C LEU A 241 -3.24 32.03 -13.39
N ALA A 242 -2.93 31.43 -14.52
CA ALA A 242 -2.27 30.12 -14.56
C ALA A 242 -0.74 30.23 -14.45
N ASP A 243 -0.17 31.26 -15.07
CA ASP A 243 1.26 31.52 -15.07
C ASP A 243 1.55 32.86 -14.39
N ALA A 244 2.75 33.00 -13.84
CA ALA A 244 3.22 34.28 -13.29
C ALA A 244 3.44 35.32 -14.41
N VAL A 245 3.05 36.54 -14.15
CA VAL A 245 3.25 37.66 -15.07
C VAL A 245 4.55 38.38 -14.71
N ILE A 246 5.53 38.32 -15.61
CA ILE A 246 6.86 38.89 -15.41
C ILE A 246 7.04 40.07 -16.37
N ILE A 247 7.49 41.23 -15.86
CA ILE A 247 7.80 42.44 -16.62
C ILE A 247 9.30 42.68 -16.58
N LYS A 248 9.85 43.25 -17.65
CA LYS A 248 11.22 43.72 -17.68
C LYS A 248 11.24 45.20 -17.34
N ASP A 249 11.91 45.56 -16.26
CA ASP A 249 12.10 46.95 -15.85
C ASP A 249 13.06 47.69 -16.84
N GLU A 250 13.10 48.99 -16.78
CA GLU A 250 14.00 49.83 -17.61
C GLU A 250 15.49 49.45 -17.47
N ALA A 251 15.86 48.80 -16.35
CA ALA A 251 17.19 48.27 -16.10
C ALA A 251 17.44 46.89 -16.72
N GLY A 252 16.40 46.24 -17.32
CA GLY A 252 16.47 44.91 -17.88
C GLY A 252 16.33 43.77 -16.83
N GLU A 253 16.04 44.11 -15.58
CA GLU A 253 15.77 43.13 -14.54
C GLU A 253 14.33 42.61 -14.65
N GLU A 254 14.17 41.28 -14.50
CA GLU A 254 12.86 40.63 -14.51
C GLU A 254 12.17 40.85 -13.16
N LYS A 255 11.08 41.60 -13.17
CA LYS A 255 10.24 41.85 -12.00
C LYS A 255 8.92 41.11 -12.15
N ARG A 256 8.55 40.31 -11.17
CA ARG A 256 7.28 39.63 -11.15
C ARG A 256 6.16 40.60 -10.73
N LEU A 257 5.16 40.80 -11.60
CA LEU A 257 4.00 41.66 -11.34
C LEU A 257 2.93 40.91 -10.56
N PHE A 258 2.56 39.72 -11.04
CA PHE A 258 1.58 38.86 -10.42
C PHE A 258 2.09 37.43 -10.34
N ASN A 259 1.73 36.73 -9.24
CA ASN A 259 2.03 35.31 -9.05
C ASN A 259 0.99 34.45 -9.77
N ALA A 260 1.38 33.22 -10.15
CA ALA A 260 0.43 32.23 -10.60
C ALA A 260 -0.55 31.89 -9.45
N GLY A 261 -1.82 31.68 -9.78
CA GLY A 261 -2.90 31.47 -8.80
C GLY A 261 -3.52 32.77 -8.28
N THR A 262 -3.06 33.94 -8.69
CA THR A 262 -3.67 35.22 -8.29
C THR A 262 -4.98 35.43 -9.03
N ARG A 263 -6.03 35.83 -8.29
CA ARG A 263 -7.32 36.23 -8.85
C ARG A 263 -7.25 37.67 -9.31
N LEU A 264 -7.64 37.91 -10.55
CA LEU A 264 -7.62 39.25 -11.13
C LEU A 264 -8.78 40.10 -10.64
N HIS A 265 -8.45 41.19 -9.95
CA HIS A 265 -9.40 42.25 -9.62
C HIS A 265 -9.36 43.37 -10.69
N PRO A 266 -10.36 44.26 -10.74
CA PRO A 266 -10.41 45.35 -11.73
C PRO A 266 -9.14 46.23 -11.78
N HIS A 267 -8.49 46.50 -10.62
CA HIS A 267 -7.26 47.26 -10.54
C HIS A 267 -6.04 46.50 -11.12
N ASP A 268 -6.01 45.18 -10.97
CA ASP A 268 -4.92 44.36 -11.54
C ASP A 268 -4.97 44.37 -13.06
N ILE A 269 -6.17 44.46 -13.65
CA ILE A 269 -6.36 44.55 -15.10
C ILE A 269 -5.82 45.89 -15.61
N ASP A 270 -6.00 46.97 -14.84
CA ASP A 270 -5.43 48.28 -15.19
C ASP A 270 -3.90 48.22 -15.20
N ASP A 271 -3.29 47.50 -14.24
CA ASP A 271 -1.85 47.29 -14.18
C ASP A 271 -1.34 46.42 -15.36
N LEU A 272 -2.10 45.38 -15.78
CA LEU A 272 -1.77 44.60 -16.97
C LEU A 272 -1.77 45.42 -18.25
N VAL A 273 -2.77 46.30 -18.43
CA VAL A 273 -2.89 47.19 -19.58
C VAL A 273 -1.79 48.26 -19.56
N ALA A 274 -1.50 48.84 -18.39
CA ALA A 274 -0.45 49.85 -18.23
C ALA A 274 0.95 49.33 -18.61
N ASN A 275 1.21 48.05 -18.36
CA ASN A 275 2.47 47.39 -18.68
C ASN A 275 2.50 46.76 -20.09
N ASN A 276 1.50 47.04 -20.96
CA ASN A 276 1.40 46.54 -22.35
C ASN A 276 1.46 45.01 -22.48
N ILE A 277 0.91 44.24 -21.53
CA ILE A 277 0.83 42.79 -21.60
C ILE A 277 -0.28 42.43 -22.59
N LYS A 278 0.05 41.64 -23.61
CA LYS A 278 -0.88 41.31 -24.70
C LYS A 278 -1.65 40.00 -24.46
N GLU A 279 -1.00 39.05 -23.81
CA GLU A 279 -1.54 37.70 -23.59
C GLU A 279 -1.26 37.25 -22.18
N ILE A 280 -2.23 36.60 -21.57
CA ILE A 280 -2.14 35.96 -20.26
C ILE A 280 -2.73 34.57 -20.31
N ASN A 281 -2.18 33.65 -19.55
CA ASN A 281 -2.74 32.35 -19.36
C ASN A 281 -3.62 32.33 -18.09
N VAL A 282 -4.87 31.97 -18.27
CA VAL A 282 -5.85 31.88 -17.16
C VAL A 282 -6.34 30.46 -16.98
N ILE A 283 -6.76 30.16 -15.77
CA ILE A 283 -7.34 28.84 -15.43
C ILE A 283 -8.77 28.80 -15.96
N THR A 284 -9.10 27.70 -16.63
CA THR A 284 -10.47 27.40 -17.04
C THR A 284 -11.08 26.44 -16.02
N PHE A 285 -12.02 26.94 -15.21
CA PHE A 285 -12.82 26.08 -14.35
C PHE A 285 -13.84 25.31 -15.19
N ASN A 286 -14.15 24.08 -14.79
CA ASN A 286 -15.20 23.30 -15.41
C ASN A 286 -16.56 23.83 -14.94
N THR A 287 -16.99 25.00 -15.45
CA THR A 287 -18.31 25.52 -15.15
C THR A 287 -19.33 24.48 -15.62
N ARG A 288 -20.15 24.00 -14.71
CA ARG A 288 -21.25 23.04 -14.96
C ARG A 288 -22.06 23.48 -16.19
N ALA A 289 -21.58 23.10 -17.36
CA ALA A 289 -22.39 23.14 -18.56
C ALA A 289 -23.57 22.19 -18.33
N ASN A 290 -24.74 22.68 -18.63
CA ASN A 290 -26.06 22.05 -18.60
C ASN A 290 -25.99 20.51 -18.53
N PRO A 291 -26.59 19.83 -17.53
CA PRO A 291 -26.52 18.36 -17.38
C PRO A 291 -27.03 17.56 -18.59
N ASN A 292 -27.57 18.22 -19.60
CA ASN A 292 -28.06 17.66 -20.86
C ASN A 292 -27.13 17.88 -22.06
N SER A 293 -25.98 18.56 -21.94
CA SER A 293 -25.03 18.69 -23.05
C SER A 293 -24.08 17.48 -23.05
N LYS A 294 -23.99 16.82 -24.21
CA LYS A 294 -23.02 15.76 -24.49
C LYS A 294 -21.61 16.34 -24.79
N GLU A 295 -21.29 17.49 -24.28
CA GLU A 295 -19.96 18.06 -24.42
C GLU A 295 -18.96 17.29 -23.56
N GLU A 296 -17.80 17.00 -24.12
CA GLU A 296 -16.71 16.26 -23.50
C GLU A 296 -16.39 16.84 -22.13
N LYS A 297 -16.38 15.99 -21.11
CA LYS A 297 -15.95 16.35 -19.76
C LYS A 297 -14.57 17.01 -19.84
N ASN A 298 -14.52 18.26 -19.47
CA ASN A 298 -13.24 18.96 -19.37
C ASN A 298 -12.54 18.43 -18.13
N ASP A 299 -11.29 17.91 -18.26
CA ASP A 299 -10.51 17.36 -17.14
C ASP A 299 -10.03 18.41 -16.11
N SER A 300 -10.53 19.63 -16.19
CA SER A 300 -10.21 20.71 -15.26
C SER A 300 -11.07 20.62 -14.01
N LEU A 301 -10.49 20.88 -12.83
CA LEU A 301 -11.25 20.93 -11.58
C LEU A 301 -12.15 22.15 -11.49
N ASP A 302 -13.39 21.99 -10.97
CA ASP A 302 -14.31 23.09 -10.64
C ASP A 302 -14.22 23.47 -9.17
N SER A 303 -13.01 23.73 -8.68
CA SER A 303 -12.75 24.07 -7.29
C SER A 303 -11.53 24.95 -7.11
N GLN A 304 -11.59 25.82 -6.12
CA GLN A 304 -10.49 26.73 -5.77
C GLN A 304 -9.60 26.21 -4.63
N VAL A 305 -9.82 24.98 -4.16
CA VAL A 305 -9.11 24.39 -3.01
C VAL A 305 -7.59 24.46 -3.15
N ILE A 306 -7.03 24.21 -4.34
CA ILE A 306 -5.58 24.30 -4.58
C ILE A 306 -5.10 25.75 -4.57
N ILE A 307 -5.88 26.66 -5.13
CA ILE A 307 -5.56 28.10 -5.18
C ILE A 307 -5.53 28.67 -3.76
N ASN A 308 -6.52 28.36 -2.94
CA ASN A 308 -6.57 28.76 -1.53
C ASN A 308 -5.36 28.23 -0.72
N CYS A 309 -4.82 27.08 -1.12
CA CYS A 309 -3.59 26.55 -0.52
C CYS A 309 -2.37 27.44 -0.82
N PHE A 310 -2.26 28.02 -2.02
CA PHE A 310 -1.16 28.96 -2.34
C PHE A 310 -1.23 30.24 -1.49
N GLU A 311 -2.41 30.81 -1.30
CA GLU A 311 -2.58 31.97 -0.42
C GLU A 311 -2.15 31.65 1.02
N ARG A 312 -2.43 30.41 1.47
CA ARG A 312 -2.03 29.97 2.80
C ARG A 312 -0.53 29.71 2.92
N GLU A 313 0.14 29.31 1.85
CA GLU A 313 1.60 29.20 1.78
C GLU A 313 2.27 30.55 1.98
N GLU A 314 1.80 31.60 1.30
CA GLU A 314 2.34 32.96 1.40
C GLU A 314 2.36 33.44 2.85
N VAL A 315 1.29 33.23 3.60
CA VAL A 315 1.23 33.61 5.02
C VAL A 315 2.22 32.84 5.89
N ARG A 316 2.57 31.60 5.51
CA ARG A 316 3.42 30.73 6.35
C ARG A 316 4.91 30.92 6.10
N PHE A 317 5.29 31.26 4.88
CA PHE A 317 6.69 31.35 4.43
C PHE A 317 7.13 32.78 4.13
N VAL A 318 6.56 33.77 4.80
CA VAL A 318 7.00 35.17 4.68
C VAL A 318 8.48 35.27 5.06
N LYS A 319 9.34 35.54 4.07
CA LYS A 319 10.74 35.92 4.29
C LYS A 319 10.83 37.44 4.26
N GLU A 320 11.21 38.06 5.39
CA GLU A 320 11.42 39.51 5.45
C GLU A 320 12.44 39.93 4.39
N GLY A 321 12.01 40.79 3.43
CA GLY A 321 12.88 41.37 2.42
C GLY A 321 12.95 40.66 1.08
N SER A 322 12.22 39.58 0.84
CA SER A 322 12.12 38.95 -0.50
C SER A 322 10.79 39.30 -1.17
N VAL A 323 10.86 39.64 -2.46
CA VAL A 323 9.66 39.89 -3.30
C VAL A 323 8.95 38.58 -3.60
N ASP A 324 9.69 37.44 -3.53
CA ASP A 324 9.19 36.12 -3.81
C ASP A 324 8.90 35.36 -2.51
N ASN A 325 7.63 35.34 -2.10
CA ASN A 325 7.14 34.58 -0.95
C ASN A 325 6.82 33.11 -1.30
N GLU A 326 7.39 32.58 -2.38
CA GLU A 326 7.22 31.18 -2.74
C GLU A 326 8.20 30.29 -1.97
N PRO A 327 7.71 29.22 -1.29
CA PRO A 327 8.61 28.26 -0.68
C PRO A 327 9.35 27.46 -1.76
N SER A 328 10.67 27.36 -1.60
CA SER A 328 11.48 26.50 -2.46
C SER A 328 11.19 25.03 -2.17
N ARG A 329 11.61 24.12 -3.09
CA ARG A 329 11.56 22.69 -2.84
C ARG A 329 12.29 22.29 -1.54
N GLU A 330 13.39 22.96 -1.24
CA GLU A 330 14.19 22.72 -0.04
C GLU A 330 13.44 23.10 1.22
N ASP A 331 12.76 24.26 1.22
CA ASP A 331 11.91 24.69 2.33
C ASP A 331 10.73 23.72 2.55
N ALA A 332 10.14 23.22 1.48
CA ALA A 332 9.06 22.25 1.52
C ALA A 332 9.53 20.88 2.07
N LEU A 333 10.69 20.38 1.62
CA LEU A 333 11.31 19.17 2.15
C LEU A 333 11.64 19.30 3.63
N ALA A 334 12.20 20.44 4.04
CA ALA A 334 12.49 20.71 5.45
C ALA A 334 11.21 20.72 6.31
N ALA A 335 10.13 21.33 5.82
CA ALA A 335 8.85 21.38 6.50
C ALA A 335 8.22 19.98 6.66
N VAL A 336 8.30 19.15 5.62
CA VAL A 336 7.81 17.75 5.66
C VAL A 336 8.66 16.92 6.60
N TYR A 337 9.99 17.01 6.52
CA TYR A 337 10.92 16.23 7.36
C TYR A 337 10.78 16.56 8.84
N ALA A 338 10.61 17.85 9.19
CA ALA A 338 10.37 18.27 10.57
C ALA A 338 9.11 17.63 11.21
N ILE A 339 8.12 17.28 10.37
CA ILE A 339 6.91 16.59 10.83
C ILE A 339 7.14 15.07 10.91
N LEU A 340 7.91 14.52 9.97
CA LEU A 340 8.19 13.09 9.91
C LEU A 340 9.16 12.64 11.00
N MET A 341 10.23 13.41 11.22
CA MET A 341 11.32 13.10 12.16
C MET A 341 11.55 14.27 13.13
N PRO A 342 10.65 14.48 14.10
CA PRO A 342 10.79 15.58 15.05
C PRO A 342 12.03 15.38 15.93
N GLY A 343 12.93 16.37 15.93
CA GLY A 343 14.14 16.38 16.76
C GLY A 343 15.42 15.94 16.05
N GLU A 344 15.34 15.48 14.80
CA GLU A 344 16.54 15.20 14.00
C GLU A 344 17.03 16.45 13.25
N PRO A 345 18.36 16.60 13.01
CA PRO A 345 18.90 17.70 12.20
C PRO A 345 18.44 17.56 10.76
N ILE A 346 17.92 18.67 10.22
CA ILE A 346 17.34 18.70 8.87
C ILE A 346 18.45 18.90 7.86
N THR A 347 18.70 17.88 7.01
CA THR A 347 19.53 17.99 5.80
C THR A 347 18.63 17.71 4.60
N VAL A 348 18.68 18.57 3.59
CA VAL A 348 17.81 18.49 2.39
C VAL A 348 17.99 17.16 1.67
N GLU A 349 19.24 16.68 1.56
CA GLU A 349 19.53 15.41 0.89
C GLU A 349 18.91 14.19 1.62
N ASN A 350 18.99 14.16 2.96
CA ASN A 350 18.39 13.07 3.73
C ASN A 350 16.87 13.14 3.66
N ALA A 351 16.30 14.34 3.75
CA ALA A 351 14.86 14.54 3.64
C ALA A 351 14.32 14.05 2.28
N ALA A 352 15.02 14.36 1.18
CA ALA A 352 14.65 13.88 -0.15
C ALA A 352 14.76 12.35 -0.26
N LYS A 353 15.87 11.76 0.19
CA LYS A 353 16.08 10.31 0.17
C LYS A 353 15.06 9.55 1.02
N ASP A 354 14.72 10.09 2.19
CA ASP A 354 13.73 9.45 3.07
C ASP A 354 12.33 9.50 2.49
N LEU A 355 11.92 10.64 1.91
CA LEU A 355 10.62 10.77 1.25
C LEU A 355 10.52 9.85 0.03
N ASP A 356 11.56 9.83 -0.82
CA ASP A 356 11.61 8.95 -1.99
C ASP A 356 11.58 7.47 -1.57
N SER A 357 12.36 7.10 -0.55
CA SER A 357 12.40 5.73 -0.06
C SER A 357 11.07 5.29 0.56
N MET A 358 10.30 6.22 1.14
CA MET A 358 9.05 5.95 1.83
C MET A 358 7.93 5.54 0.87
N PHE A 359 7.85 6.13 -0.34
CA PHE A 359 6.76 5.92 -1.29
C PHE A 359 7.17 5.29 -2.62
N PHE A 360 8.41 5.50 -3.06
CA PHE A 360 8.86 5.09 -4.41
C PHE A 360 9.88 3.95 -4.41
N SER A 361 10.36 3.52 -3.24
CA SER A 361 11.28 2.37 -3.13
C SER A 361 10.53 1.06 -2.94
N GLU A 362 10.78 0.06 -3.79
CA GLU A 362 10.21 -1.29 -3.70
C GLU A 362 10.55 -2.00 -2.38
N ARG A 363 11.65 -1.62 -1.73
CA ARG A 363 12.04 -2.20 -0.43
C ARG A 363 11.14 -1.75 0.71
N ARG A 364 10.64 -0.51 0.69
CA ARG A 364 9.86 0.10 1.79
C ARG A 364 8.38 0.21 1.48
N TYR A 365 7.99 0.30 0.21
CA TYR A 365 6.62 0.51 -0.22
C TYR A 365 6.19 -0.52 -1.26
N ASP A 366 5.04 -1.13 -1.06
CA ASP A 366 4.47 -2.10 -1.98
C ASP A 366 2.93 -2.00 -1.92
N LEU A 367 2.30 -1.70 -3.04
CA LEU A 367 0.84 -1.73 -3.20
C LEU A 367 0.31 -3.15 -3.35
N GLY A 368 1.17 -4.09 -3.76
CA GLY A 368 0.77 -5.41 -4.17
C GLY A 368 -0.01 -5.41 -5.48
N ARG A 369 -0.23 -6.60 -6.06
CA ARG A 369 -0.98 -6.75 -7.33
C ARG A 369 -2.41 -6.20 -7.23
N VAL A 370 -3.07 -6.45 -6.10
CA VAL A 370 -4.47 -6.03 -5.88
C VAL A 370 -4.56 -4.51 -5.74
N GLY A 371 -3.65 -3.89 -4.98
CA GLY A 371 -3.63 -2.44 -4.80
C GLY A 371 -3.37 -1.70 -6.11
N ARG A 372 -2.38 -2.14 -6.89
CA ARG A 372 -2.08 -1.55 -8.20
C ARG A 372 -3.25 -1.71 -9.18
N TYR A 373 -3.84 -2.90 -9.26
CA TYR A 373 -5.02 -3.13 -10.10
C TYR A 373 -6.19 -2.20 -9.74
N LYS A 374 -6.46 -2.01 -8.43
CA LYS A 374 -7.52 -1.11 -7.98
C LYS A 374 -7.25 0.35 -8.32
N LEU A 375 -6.00 0.81 -8.17
CA LEU A 375 -5.58 2.16 -8.56
C LEU A 375 -5.73 2.38 -10.07
N ASN A 376 -5.20 1.46 -10.87
CA ASN A 376 -5.32 1.53 -12.33
C ASN A 376 -6.78 1.60 -12.77
N LYS A 377 -7.64 0.76 -12.18
CA LYS A 377 -9.08 0.77 -12.48
C LYS A 377 -9.81 2.02 -11.98
N LYS A 378 -9.43 2.56 -10.81
CA LYS A 378 -10.10 3.74 -10.22
C LYS A 378 -9.78 5.01 -10.99
N PHE A 379 -8.56 5.13 -11.51
CA PHE A 379 -8.08 6.31 -12.24
C PHE A 379 -8.13 6.14 -13.76
N ASP A 380 -8.71 5.04 -14.26
CA ASP A 380 -8.87 4.74 -15.70
C ASP A 380 -7.56 4.99 -16.50
N TYR A 381 -6.44 4.48 -15.98
CA TYR A 381 -5.17 4.62 -16.71
C TYR A 381 -5.24 3.92 -18.07
N THR A 382 -4.94 4.67 -19.14
CA THR A 382 -4.93 4.17 -20.53
C THR A 382 -3.89 3.08 -20.74
N ASP A 383 -2.71 3.24 -20.10
CA ASP A 383 -1.67 2.23 -20.03
C ASP A 383 -1.55 1.76 -18.59
N ASP A 384 -1.74 0.46 -18.34
CA ASP A 384 -1.60 -0.11 -17.01
C ASP A 384 -0.21 0.14 -16.43
N VAL A 385 -0.16 0.91 -15.35
CA VAL A 385 1.07 1.11 -14.58
C VAL A 385 1.46 -0.22 -13.95
N LYS A 386 2.67 -0.71 -14.27
CA LYS A 386 3.16 -2.03 -13.81
C LYS A 386 3.95 -1.96 -12.50
N SER A 387 4.37 -0.76 -12.08
CA SER A 387 5.09 -0.58 -10.81
C SER A 387 4.21 -0.90 -9.61
N PHE A 388 4.73 -1.59 -8.63
CA PHE A 388 4.05 -1.85 -7.36
C PHE A 388 4.30 -0.76 -6.31
N THR A 389 5.16 0.21 -6.61
CA THR A 389 5.34 1.42 -5.80
C THR A 389 4.37 2.50 -6.25
N LEU A 390 4.18 3.55 -5.45
CA LEU A 390 3.43 4.72 -5.90
C LEU A 390 4.14 5.40 -7.07
N VAL A 391 3.35 6.03 -7.92
CA VAL A 391 3.81 6.96 -8.95
C VAL A 391 3.28 8.35 -8.58
N LYS A 392 3.97 9.42 -8.99
CA LYS A 392 3.53 10.79 -8.69
C LYS A 392 2.12 11.07 -9.20
N ASP A 393 1.77 10.50 -10.34
CA ASP A 393 0.43 10.65 -10.93
C ASP A 393 -0.66 10.00 -10.07
N ASP A 394 -0.37 8.92 -9.34
CA ASP A 394 -1.31 8.32 -8.39
C ASP A 394 -1.71 9.33 -7.30
N ILE A 395 -0.73 10.10 -6.83
CA ILE A 395 -0.92 11.11 -5.79
C ILE A 395 -1.78 12.27 -6.31
N ILE A 396 -1.44 12.79 -7.50
CA ILE A 396 -2.19 13.87 -8.14
C ILE A 396 -3.62 13.43 -8.42
N ASN A 397 -3.81 12.25 -9.03
CA ASN A 397 -5.13 11.72 -9.35
C ASN A 397 -5.96 11.45 -8.08
N THR A 398 -5.32 11.01 -6.99
CA THR A 398 -6.01 10.88 -5.69
C THR A 398 -6.49 12.22 -5.17
N MET A 399 -5.69 13.27 -5.28
CA MET A 399 -6.09 14.62 -4.86
C MET A 399 -7.20 15.18 -5.76
N LYS A 400 -7.09 15.00 -7.10
CA LYS A 400 -8.14 15.41 -8.06
C LYS A 400 -9.47 14.73 -7.75
N THR A 401 -9.46 13.40 -7.62
CA THR A 401 -10.66 12.64 -7.32
C THR A 401 -11.27 13.02 -5.97
N LEU A 402 -10.44 13.30 -4.95
CA LEU A 402 -10.94 13.77 -3.66
C LEU A 402 -11.65 15.12 -3.77
N ILE A 403 -11.12 16.04 -4.58
CA ILE A 403 -11.76 17.33 -4.84
C ILE A 403 -13.06 17.12 -5.64
N ASN A 404 -13.08 16.22 -6.63
CA ASN A 404 -14.29 15.89 -7.39
C ASN A 404 -15.37 15.27 -6.48
N VAL A 405 -15.00 14.40 -5.55
CA VAL A 405 -15.91 13.86 -4.52
C VAL A 405 -16.42 14.98 -3.60
N TYR A 406 -15.59 15.94 -3.22
CA TYR A 406 -15.98 17.10 -2.42
C TYR A 406 -16.99 18.00 -3.12
N ILE A 407 -16.85 18.22 -4.42
CA ILE A 407 -17.77 19.01 -5.24
C ILE A 407 -19.06 18.22 -5.55
N GLY A 408 -19.04 16.88 -5.44
CA GLY A 408 -20.17 15.99 -5.70
C GLY A 408 -20.21 15.45 -7.14
N GLU A 409 -19.10 15.53 -7.88
CA GLU A 409 -18.99 14.92 -9.21
C GLU A 409 -18.69 13.42 -9.14
N ASP A 410 -17.98 12.99 -8.09
CA ASP A 410 -17.66 11.58 -7.82
C ASP A 410 -18.33 11.07 -6.55
N GLN A 411 -18.39 9.75 -6.41
CA GLN A 411 -19.04 9.08 -5.29
C GLN A 411 -18.04 8.64 -4.23
N ILE A 412 -18.52 8.61 -2.98
CA ILE A 412 -17.80 8.08 -1.82
C ILE A 412 -17.73 6.56 -1.93
N ASP A 413 -16.60 5.97 -1.53
CA ASP A 413 -16.45 4.53 -1.47
C ASP A 413 -17.05 3.97 -0.17
N ASP A 414 -17.77 2.86 -0.29
CA ASP A 414 -18.26 2.09 0.84
C ASP A 414 -17.14 1.18 1.36
N ILE A 415 -16.69 1.44 2.60
CA ILE A 415 -15.56 0.75 3.21
C ILE A 415 -15.93 -0.67 3.61
N ASP A 416 -17.17 -0.89 4.04
CA ASP A 416 -17.63 -2.17 4.58
C ASP A 416 -18.11 -3.12 3.48
N HIS A 417 -18.22 -2.63 2.26
CA HIS A 417 -18.48 -3.47 1.11
C HIS A 417 -17.35 -4.50 0.91
N LEU A 418 -17.69 -5.79 0.72
CA LEU A 418 -16.69 -6.86 0.55
C LEU A 418 -15.78 -6.69 -0.67
N GLY A 419 -16.14 -5.84 -1.62
CA GLY A 419 -15.25 -5.40 -2.70
C GLY A 419 -14.05 -4.57 -2.21
N ASN A 420 -14.17 -3.89 -1.07
CA ASN A 420 -13.14 -3.07 -0.45
C ASN A 420 -12.47 -3.75 0.76
N ARG A 421 -12.94 -4.93 1.13
CA ARG A 421 -12.32 -5.80 2.13
C ARG A 421 -11.75 -7.05 1.45
N ARG A 422 -10.57 -7.48 1.88
CA ARG A 422 -9.85 -8.63 1.32
C ARG A 422 -9.52 -9.63 2.41
N ILE A 423 -9.51 -10.91 2.04
CA ILE A 423 -9.15 -12.00 2.94
C ILE A 423 -7.67 -12.34 2.74
N ARG A 424 -6.93 -12.41 3.84
CA ARG A 424 -5.58 -12.97 3.91
C ARG A 424 -5.65 -14.36 4.50
N CYS A 425 -5.29 -15.36 3.71
CA CYS A 425 -5.23 -16.74 4.14
C CYS A 425 -3.86 -17.09 4.75
N VAL A 426 -3.73 -18.30 5.28
CA VAL A 426 -2.54 -18.78 5.98
C VAL A 426 -1.24 -18.60 5.18
N GLY A 427 -1.25 -18.90 3.87
CA GLY A 427 -0.04 -18.77 3.04
C GLY A 427 0.48 -17.34 2.96
N GLU A 428 -0.40 -16.36 2.78
CA GLU A 428 -0.03 -14.95 2.76
C GLU A 428 0.43 -14.45 4.14
N LEU A 429 -0.23 -14.88 5.21
CA LEU A 429 0.17 -14.53 6.58
C LEU A 429 1.58 -15.04 6.90
N LEU A 430 1.89 -16.28 6.51
CA LEU A 430 3.23 -16.87 6.66
C LEU A 430 4.28 -16.14 5.80
N THR A 431 3.94 -15.81 4.55
CA THR A 431 4.82 -15.05 3.66
C THR A 431 5.23 -13.73 4.31
N ASN A 432 4.30 -12.99 4.87
CA ASN A 432 4.57 -11.71 5.54
C ASN A 432 5.46 -11.85 6.77
N GLN A 433 5.24 -12.89 7.57
CA GLN A 433 6.10 -13.20 8.72
C GLN A 433 7.52 -13.55 8.29
N LEU A 434 7.67 -14.35 7.22
CA LEU A 434 8.98 -14.72 6.69
C LEU A 434 9.69 -13.54 6.05
N LYS A 435 9.01 -12.66 5.31
CA LYS A 435 9.62 -11.42 4.78
C LYS A 435 10.21 -10.56 5.90
N THR A 436 9.49 -10.43 7.02
CA THR A 436 10.01 -9.72 8.20
C THR A 436 11.22 -10.43 8.81
N ALA A 437 11.19 -11.75 8.89
CA ALA A 437 12.31 -12.53 9.41
C ALA A 437 13.54 -12.45 8.50
N PHE A 438 13.35 -12.50 7.19
CA PHE A 438 14.42 -12.37 6.20
C PHE A 438 15.03 -10.96 6.20
N SER A 439 14.24 -9.90 6.36
CA SER A 439 14.79 -8.55 6.53
C SER A 439 15.67 -8.42 7.77
N ARG A 440 15.31 -9.09 8.87
CA ARG A 440 16.18 -9.16 10.07
C ARG A 440 17.46 -9.98 9.80
N MET A 441 17.34 -11.06 9.05
CA MET A 441 18.48 -11.86 8.62
C MET A 441 19.41 -11.06 7.70
N GLU A 442 18.88 -10.35 6.72
CA GLU A 442 19.64 -9.47 5.80
C GLU A 442 20.51 -8.49 6.58
N ARG A 443 19.96 -7.84 7.62
CA ARG A 443 20.73 -6.92 8.46
C ARG A 443 21.89 -7.60 9.16
N ILE A 444 21.68 -8.82 9.69
CA ILE A 444 22.73 -9.60 10.34
C ILE A 444 23.80 -10.05 9.33
N VAL A 445 23.39 -10.43 8.12
CA VAL A 445 24.30 -10.82 7.04
C VAL A 445 25.19 -9.63 6.65
N LYS A 446 24.62 -8.45 6.42
CA LYS A 446 25.36 -7.22 6.10
C LYS A 446 26.36 -6.84 7.19
N GLU A 447 25.95 -6.95 8.46
CA GLU A 447 26.83 -6.72 9.60
C GLU A 447 28.02 -7.70 9.62
N ARG A 448 27.75 -8.99 9.39
CA ARG A 448 28.81 -10.03 9.35
C ARG A 448 29.75 -9.87 8.16
N MET A 449 29.23 -9.48 6.98
CA MET A 449 30.05 -9.19 5.80
C MET A 449 30.98 -8.01 6.05
N GLY A 450 30.56 -7.01 6.83
CA GLY A 450 31.41 -5.86 7.16
C GLY A 450 32.49 -6.13 8.22
N LEU A 451 32.34 -7.18 9.03
CA LEU A 451 33.23 -7.45 10.16
C LEU A 451 34.34 -8.50 9.91
N LYS A 452 34.18 -9.35 8.88
CA LYS A 452 35.07 -10.49 8.64
C LYS A 452 35.99 -10.23 7.45
N GLU A 453 37.20 -10.81 7.53
CA GLU A 453 38.14 -10.86 6.42
C GLU A 453 37.61 -11.75 5.28
N THR A 454 37.75 -11.30 4.05
CA THR A 454 37.15 -11.87 2.84
C THR A 454 37.57 -13.31 2.53
N ASP A 455 38.81 -13.68 2.82
CA ASP A 455 39.43 -14.94 2.34
C ASP A 455 38.92 -16.23 2.99
N THR A 456 38.23 -16.16 4.13
CA THR A 456 37.80 -17.33 4.90
C THR A 456 36.28 -17.49 5.02
N MET A 457 35.51 -16.65 4.35
CA MET A 457 34.05 -16.63 4.50
C MET A 457 33.35 -17.77 3.79
N LYS A 458 32.39 -18.39 4.48
CA LYS A 458 31.48 -19.39 3.91
C LYS A 458 30.05 -18.89 4.02
N PRO A 459 29.16 -19.22 3.04
CA PRO A 459 27.75 -18.83 3.11
C PRO A 459 27.06 -19.22 4.43
N GLN A 460 27.42 -20.37 4.99
CA GLN A 460 26.85 -20.85 6.27
C GLN A 460 27.18 -19.98 7.48
N ASP A 461 28.34 -19.31 7.48
CA ASP A 461 28.76 -18.44 8.59
C ASP A 461 28.06 -17.08 8.53
N LEU A 462 27.64 -16.68 7.33
CA LEU A 462 26.95 -15.42 7.08
C LEU A 462 25.47 -15.51 7.42
N VAL A 463 24.79 -16.57 6.95
CA VAL A 463 23.35 -16.72 7.12
C VAL A 463 22.99 -17.14 8.55
N SER A 464 22.14 -16.36 9.20
CA SER A 464 21.62 -16.69 10.53
C SER A 464 20.19 -17.23 10.45
N ILE A 465 20.00 -18.45 10.89
CA ILE A 465 18.71 -19.15 10.89
C ILE A 465 17.78 -18.65 12.02
N LYS A 466 18.37 -18.11 13.10
CA LYS A 466 17.64 -17.74 14.33
C LYS A 466 16.41 -16.86 14.10
N PRO A 467 16.46 -15.78 13.29
CA PRO A 467 15.29 -14.94 13.04
C PRO A 467 14.12 -15.67 12.38
N ILE A 468 14.43 -16.61 11.48
CA ILE A 468 13.43 -17.38 10.74
C ILE A 468 12.71 -18.36 11.67
N VAL A 469 13.47 -19.15 12.42
CA VAL A 469 12.92 -20.11 13.39
C VAL A 469 12.13 -19.39 14.48
N ALA A 470 12.61 -18.22 14.94
CA ALA A 470 11.88 -17.43 15.93
C ALA A 470 10.54 -16.92 15.40
N ALA A 471 10.52 -16.39 14.16
CA ALA A 471 9.28 -15.88 13.54
C ALA A 471 8.22 -17.00 13.34
N ILE A 472 8.64 -18.18 12.89
CA ILE A 472 7.75 -19.34 12.73
C ILE A 472 7.19 -19.77 14.09
N ARG A 473 8.03 -19.87 15.11
CA ARG A 473 7.59 -20.23 16.48
C ARG A 473 6.65 -19.21 17.08
N GLU A 474 6.94 -17.93 16.89
CA GLU A 474 6.09 -16.82 17.35
C GLU A 474 4.72 -16.85 16.67
N PHE A 475 4.69 -17.03 15.34
CA PHE A 475 3.46 -17.09 14.59
C PHE A 475 2.56 -18.24 15.01
N PHE A 476 3.06 -19.47 15.02
CA PHE A 476 2.24 -20.63 15.37
C PHE A 476 1.96 -20.75 16.87
N GLY A 477 2.85 -20.25 17.73
CA GLY A 477 2.72 -20.37 19.18
C GLY A 477 1.94 -19.25 19.84
N SER A 478 2.15 -17.99 19.40
CA SER A 478 1.70 -16.80 20.14
C SER A 478 0.76 -15.89 19.33
N SER A 479 0.62 -16.07 18.02
CA SER A 479 -0.28 -15.24 17.21
C SER A 479 -1.74 -15.47 17.57
N GLN A 480 -2.54 -14.38 17.58
CA GLN A 480 -3.99 -14.46 17.75
C GLN A 480 -4.69 -15.24 16.62
N LEU A 481 -4.06 -15.32 15.44
CA LEU A 481 -4.60 -16.04 14.29
C LEU A 481 -4.35 -17.54 14.34
N SER A 482 -3.36 -18.01 15.11
CA SER A 482 -3.10 -19.42 15.34
C SER A 482 -3.82 -19.88 16.60
N GLN A 483 -4.94 -20.54 16.44
CA GLN A 483 -5.82 -20.95 17.54
C GLN A 483 -5.79 -22.46 17.73
N PHE A 484 -6.07 -22.93 18.96
CA PHE A 484 -6.36 -24.34 19.20
C PHE A 484 -7.63 -24.73 18.45
N MET A 485 -7.61 -25.86 17.77
CA MET A 485 -8.77 -26.31 17.03
C MET A 485 -9.91 -26.72 17.97
N ASP A 486 -11.11 -26.22 17.68
CA ASP A 486 -12.33 -26.68 18.36
C ASP A 486 -12.65 -28.10 17.89
N GLN A 487 -12.63 -29.06 18.82
CA GLN A 487 -12.82 -30.49 18.53
C GLN A 487 -14.05 -31.09 19.22
N CYS A 488 -15.05 -30.25 19.53
CA CYS A 488 -16.29 -30.73 20.17
C CYS A 488 -17.05 -31.71 19.26
N ASN A 489 -17.11 -31.42 17.98
CA ASN A 489 -17.71 -32.26 16.94
C ASN A 489 -17.10 -31.93 15.56
N PRO A 490 -17.29 -32.81 14.54
CA PRO A 490 -16.74 -32.58 13.21
C PRO A 490 -17.21 -31.25 12.54
N LEU A 491 -18.42 -30.79 12.86
CA LEU A 491 -18.92 -29.52 12.32
C LEU A 491 -18.20 -28.33 12.94
N ALA A 492 -17.90 -28.36 14.23
CA ALA A 492 -17.11 -27.33 14.91
C ALA A 492 -15.69 -27.25 14.34
N GLU A 493 -15.05 -28.39 14.02
CA GLU A 493 -13.76 -28.42 13.33
C GLU A 493 -13.84 -27.71 11.94
N LEU A 494 -14.89 -28.00 11.17
CA LEU A 494 -15.09 -27.44 9.85
C LEU A 494 -15.34 -25.92 9.90
N THR A 495 -16.22 -25.48 10.79
CA THR A 495 -16.54 -24.06 10.94
C THR A 495 -15.33 -23.26 11.39
N HIS A 496 -14.53 -23.80 12.33
CA HIS A 496 -13.28 -23.15 12.78
C HIS A 496 -12.27 -22.95 11.65
N LYS A 497 -12.11 -23.92 10.73
CA LYS A 497 -11.23 -23.80 9.57
C LYS A 497 -11.70 -22.77 8.54
N ARG A 498 -13.00 -22.49 8.49
CA ARG A 498 -13.64 -21.53 7.58
C ARG A 498 -13.87 -20.16 8.21
N ARG A 499 -13.54 -19.98 9.49
CA ARG A 499 -13.72 -18.72 10.23
C ARG A 499 -12.89 -17.61 9.64
N LEU A 500 -13.47 -16.39 9.60
CA LEU A 500 -12.82 -15.16 9.19
C LEU A 500 -12.77 -14.24 10.42
N THR A 501 -11.62 -13.61 10.67
CA THR A 501 -11.47 -12.62 11.74
C THR A 501 -10.97 -11.29 11.20
N ALA A 502 -11.50 -10.17 11.70
CA ALA A 502 -10.97 -8.83 11.39
C ALA A 502 -9.88 -8.40 12.38
N LEU A 503 -9.70 -9.16 13.46
CA LEU A 503 -8.73 -8.88 14.52
C LEU A 503 -7.33 -9.40 14.17
N GLY A 504 -6.34 -9.02 14.97
CA GLY A 504 -4.99 -9.54 14.87
C GLY A 504 -3.99 -8.55 14.23
N PRO A 505 -2.76 -9.01 13.97
CA PRO A 505 -1.70 -8.15 13.43
C PRO A 505 -2.07 -7.55 12.07
N GLY A 506 -1.99 -6.22 11.96
CA GLY A 506 -2.39 -5.49 10.75
C GLY A 506 -3.90 -5.45 10.48
N GLY A 507 -4.71 -5.87 11.46
CA GLY A 507 -6.17 -5.76 11.46
C GLY A 507 -6.68 -4.72 12.45
N LEU A 508 -7.94 -4.86 12.85
CA LEU A 508 -8.60 -4.00 13.84
C LEU A 508 -8.21 -4.41 15.27
N SER A 509 -8.22 -3.45 16.18
CA SER A 509 -8.21 -3.75 17.62
C SER A 509 -9.64 -3.72 18.14
N ARG A 510 -9.95 -4.57 19.14
CA ARG A 510 -11.30 -4.66 19.72
C ARG A 510 -11.83 -3.33 20.21
N ASP A 511 -10.98 -2.52 20.86
CA ASP A 511 -11.36 -1.22 21.45
C ASP A 511 -11.61 -0.13 20.41
N ARG A 512 -11.09 -0.29 19.18
CA ARG A 512 -11.19 0.70 18.10
C ARG A 512 -12.18 0.30 16.99
N ALA A 513 -12.79 -0.87 17.09
CA ALA A 513 -13.82 -1.29 16.17
C ALA A 513 -15.13 -0.53 16.42
N GLY A 514 -15.52 0.36 15.50
CA GLY A 514 -16.79 1.08 15.51
C GLY A 514 -17.97 0.14 15.29
N PHE A 515 -19.18 0.63 15.53
CA PHE A 515 -20.42 -0.13 15.27
C PHE A 515 -20.56 -0.49 13.78
N GLU A 516 -20.14 0.39 12.88
CA GLU A 516 -20.25 0.23 11.42
C GLU A 516 -19.53 -1.04 10.92
N VAL A 517 -18.34 -1.33 11.48
CA VAL A 517 -17.54 -2.51 11.09
C VAL A 517 -18.15 -3.81 11.63
N ARG A 518 -18.95 -3.73 12.71
CA ARG A 518 -19.63 -4.86 13.35
C ARG A 518 -20.99 -5.17 12.75
N ASP A 519 -21.53 -4.25 11.95
CA ASP A 519 -22.82 -4.44 11.29
C ASP A 519 -22.73 -5.36 10.08
N VAL A 520 -23.85 -6.00 9.75
CA VAL A 520 -23.98 -6.84 8.57
C VAL A 520 -24.24 -5.98 7.36
N HIS A 521 -23.30 -5.95 6.43
CA HIS A 521 -23.44 -5.26 5.17
C HIS A 521 -24.22 -6.10 4.13
N ASN A 522 -24.96 -5.45 3.23
CA ASN A 522 -25.72 -6.14 2.17
C ASN A 522 -24.85 -7.05 1.28
N SER A 523 -23.56 -6.69 1.07
CA SER A 523 -22.62 -7.51 0.29
C SER A 523 -22.24 -8.82 0.97
N HIS A 524 -22.56 -9.01 2.26
CA HIS A 524 -22.33 -10.26 2.99
C HIS A 524 -23.28 -11.39 2.56
N TYR A 525 -24.40 -11.04 1.91
CA TYR A 525 -25.39 -12.01 1.48
C TYR A 525 -24.79 -13.10 0.57
N GLY A 526 -24.99 -14.34 0.94
CA GLY A 526 -24.44 -15.50 0.24
C GLY A 526 -22.92 -15.71 0.36
N ARG A 527 -22.20 -14.90 1.19
CA ARG A 527 -20.74 -14.96 1.34
C ARG A 527 -20.29 -15.13 2.78
N MET A 528 -20.80 -14.33 3.69
CA MET A 528 -20.45 -14.36 5.12
C MET A 528 -21.69 -14.67 5.95
N CYS A 529 -21.54 -15.59 6.91
CA CYS A 529 -22.61 -15.88 7.85
C CYS A 529 -22.78 -14.68 8.81
N PRO A 530 -23.99 -14.14 8.96
CA PRO A 530 -24.22 -13.02 9.87
C PRO A 530 -24.14 -13.40 11.36
N ILE A 531 -24.08 -14.69 11.68
CA ILE A 531 -24.10 -15.20 13.06
C ILE A 531 -22.73 -15.67 13.53
N GLU A 532 -21.93 -16.31 12.65
CA GLU A 532 -20.66 -16.95 13.00
C GLU A 532 -19.41 -16.06 12.79
N CYS A 533 -19.57 -14.77 12.51
CA CYS A 533 -18.43 -13.86 12.42
C CYS A 533 -17.95 -13.48 13.82
N ASP A 534 -16.65 -13.63 14.11
CA ASP A 534 -16.04 -13.26 15.40
C ASP A 534 -16.34 -11.83 15.83
N ASP A 535 -16.51 -10.94 14.87
CA ASP A 535 -16.83 -9.52 15.14
C ASP A 535 -18.28 -9.32 15.60
N LEU A 536 -19.18 -10.27 15.28
CA LEU A 536 -20.60 -10.21 15.58
C LEU A 536 -20.98 -10.93 16.89
N GLU A 537 -20.21 -11.94 17.33
CA GLU A 537 -20.47 -12.65 18.60
C GLU A 537 -20.52 -11.70 19.81
N GLN A 538 -19.74 -10.62 19.79
CA GLN A 538 -19.74 -9.63 20.86
C GLN A 538 -20.96 -8.69 20.84
N PHE A 539 -21.58 -8.49 19.68
CA PHE A 539 -22.75 -7.62 19.54
C PHE A 539 -24.02 -8.27 20.13
N TRP A 540 -24.21 -9.56 19.90
CA TRP A 540 -25.37 -10.30 20.45
C TRP A 540 -25.28 -10.52 21.94
N ASN A 541 -24.08 -10.66 22.50
CA ASN A 541 -23.88 -10.75 23.94
C ASN A 541 -24.15 -9.40 24.68
N THR A 542 -24.18 -8.28 23.95
CA THR A 542 -24.50 -6.97 24.51
C THR A 542 -26.00 -6.63 24.36
N LEU A 543 -26.73 -7.33 23.50
CA LEU A 543 -28.17 -7.15 23.27
C LEU A 543 -29.04 -8.18 24.00
N LEU A 544 -28.46 -9.21 24.56
CA LEU A 544 -29.10 -10.17 25.46
C LEU A 544 -28.72 -9.89 26.91
#